data_347d4b5261f343e4bf4b6144803549d9
#
_entry.id   347d4b5261f343e4bf4b6144803549d9
#
_cell.length_a   1.000
_cell.length_b   1.000
_cell.length_c   1.000
_cell.angle_alpha   90.00
_cell.angle_beta   90.00
_cell.angle_gamma   90.00
#
_symmetry.space_group_name_H-M   'P 1'
#
loop_
_entity.id
_entity.type
_entity.pdbx_description
1 polymer ?
#
loop_
_entity_poly.entity_id
_entity_poly.type
_entity_poly.pdbx_seq_one_letter_code
_entity_poly.pdbx_strand_id
1 'polypeptide(L)'
;VQRFYNARRKNILEAQPNAAHKLIANLEANFDVHVITQNIDDLHERAGSSKVIHLHGNIRLAKSSGPDAQSTTEFYPIEGSELDLNQHFCKAGYPLRPHVVWFGEAVPAYEEAQECIQDADIFVVIGTSLQVYPVAGLIHEIPAHCEAYYIDPKAEAQHLPAHFHKITQSATDGM
;
A
#
# COMPACT_ATOMS: atom_id res chain seq x y z
N VAL A 1 9.95 14.65 -12.01
CA VAL A 1 9.67 13.40 -11.25
C VAL A 1 10.31 13.49 -9.88
N GLN A 2 11.66 13.62 -9.76
CA GLN A 2 12.39 13.57 -8.49
C GLN A 2 11.92 14.62 -7.48
N ARG A 3 11.84 15.91 -7.89
CA ARG A 3 11.34 17.00 -7.01
C ARG A 3 9.94 16.73 -6.46
N PHE A 4 9.08 16.12 -7.26
CA PHE A 4 7.72 15.75 -6.84
C PHE A 4 7.76 14.72 -5.69
N TYR A 5 8.56 13.65 -5.84
CA TYR A 5 8.66 12.63 -4.81
C TYR A 5 9.40 13.13 -3.56
N ASN A 6 10.39 13.99 -3.69
CA ASN A 6 11.04 14.62 -2.55
C ASN A 6 10.05 15.47 -1.74
N ALA A 7 9.24 16.31 -2.41
CA ALA A 7 8.18 17.07 -1.76
C ALA A 7 7.13 16.17 -1.10
N ARG A 8 6.71 15.08 -1.78
CA ARG A 8 5.79 14.08 -1.21
C ARG A 8 6.38 13.42 0.03
N ARG A 9 7.65 13.02 -0.01
CA ARG A 9 8.33 12.40 1.12
C ARG A 9 8.41 13.34 2.32
N LYS A 10 8.69 14.63 2.08
CA LYS A 10 8.66 15.65 3.14
C LYS A 10 7.29 15.69 3.83
N ASN A 11 6.20 15.77 3.05
CA ASN A 11 4.84 15.79 3.61
C ASN A 11 4.52 14.51 4.40
N ILE A 12 4.96 13.35 3.91
CA ILE A 12 4.75 12.05 4.59
C ILE A 12 5.52 12.01 5.92
N LEU A 13 6.74 12.54 5.97
CA LEU A 13 7.51 12.63 7.21
C LEU A 13 6.82 13.47 8.28
N GLU A 14 6.12 14.53 7.89
CA GLU A 14 5.37 15.42 8.77
C GLU A 14 3.99 14.84 9.16
N ALA A 15 3.41 13.98 8.34
CA ALA A 15 2.11 13.36 8.58
C ALA A 15 2.16 12.40 9.79
N GLN A 16 1.02 12.21 10.43
CA GLN A 16 0.85 11.27 11.55
C GLN A 16 -0.23 10.23 11.22
N PRO A 17 -0.06 8.97 11.68
CA PRO A 17 -1.11 7.97 11.61
C PRO A 17 -2.40 8.46 12.28
N ASN A 18 -3.53 8.28 11.60
CA ASN A 18 -4.85 8.61 12.16
C ASN A 18 -5.40 7.45 13.02
N ALA A 19 -6.63 7.63 13.54
CA ALA A 19 -7.26 6.63 14.39
C ALA A 19 -7.47 5.29 13.67
N ALA A 20 -7.82 5.29 12.37
CA ALA A 20 -8.00 4.05 11.61
C ALA A 20 -6.70 3.24 11.48
N HIS A 21 -5.57 3.90 11.18
CA HIS A 21 -4.27 3.21 11.17
C HIS A 21 -3.96 2.54 12.50
N LYS A 22 -4.22 3.24 13.62
CA LYS A 22 -3.97 2.71 14.97
C LYS A 22 -4.92 1.57 15.33
N LEU A 23 -6.18 1.66 14.92
CA LEU A 23 -7.16 0.58 15.15
C LEU A 23 -6.75 -0.68 14.39
N ILE A 24 -6.35 -0.57 13.13
CA ILE A 24 -5.87 -1.70 12.34
C ILE A 24 -4.68 -2.37 13.03
N ALA A 25 -3.69 -1.60 13.48
CA ALA A 25 -2.55 -2.14 14.21
C ALA A 25 -2.97 -2.84 15.53
N ASN A 26 -3.95 -2.28 16.26
CA ASN A 26 -4.44 -2.86 17.51
C ASN A 26 -5.18 -4.19 17.29
N LEU A 27 -5.76 -4.45 16.12
CA LEU A 27 -6.40 -5.72 15.80
C LEU A 27 -5.41 -6.89 15.86
N GLU A 28 -4.12 -6.66 15.67
CA GLU A 28 -3.07 -7.69 15.76
C GLU A 28 -2.99 -8.36 17.15
N ALA A 29 -3.58 -7.76 18.17
CA ALA A 29 -3.69 -8.38 19.50
C ALA A 29 -4.58 -9.63 19.50
N ASN A 30 -5.52 -9.75 18.54
CA ASN A 30 -6.53 -10.83 18.52
C ASN A 30 -6.62 -11.53 17.15
N PHE A 31 -6.05 -10.96 16.10
CA PHE A 31 -6.14 -11.45 14.73
C PHE A 31 -4.75 -11.49 14.06
N ASP A 32 -4.59 -12.36 13.10
CA ASP A 32 -3.46 -12.29 12.17
C ASP A 32 -3.80 -11.27 11.06
N VAL A 33 -3.32 -10.03 11.23
CA VAL A 33 -3.68 -8.90 10.38
C VAL A 33 -2.62 -8.68 9.32
N HIS A 34 -3.04 -8.66 8.06
CA HIS A 34 -2.22 -8.28 6.92
C HIS A 34 -2.78 -7.02 6.29
N VAL A 35 -1.97 -5.98 6.19
CA VAL A 35 -2.33 -4.73 5.51
C VAL A 35 -1.83 -4.76 4.09
N ILE A 36 -2.74 -4.71 3.11
CA ILE A 36 -2.41 -4.61 1.68
C ILE A 36 -2.75 -3.19 1.25
N THR A 37 -1.73 -2.36 1.05
CA THR A 37 -1.94 -0.93 0.78
C THR A 37 -1.52 -0.51 -0.62
N GLN A 38 -2.31 0.39 -1.23
CA GLN A 38 -1.97 1.11 -2.46
C GLN A 38 -1.20 2.40 -2.16
N ASN A 39 -1.18 2.84 -0.89
CA ASN A 39 -0.44 4.01 -0.47
C ASN A 39 1.07 3.72 -0.45
N ILE A 40 1.84 4.77 -0.71
CA ILE A 40 3.30 4.69 -0.74
C ILE A 40 3.97 5.22 0.53
N ASP A 41 3.16 5.66 1.51
CA ASP A 41 3.65 6.14 2.82
C ASP A 41 3.94 4.97 3.78
N ASP A 42 4.49 5.29 4.93
CA ASP A 42 4.84 4.37 6.02
C ASP A 42 3.91 4.52 7.24
N LEU A 43 2.69 5.03 7.05
CA LEU A 43 1.80 5.35 8.16
C LEU A 43 1.26 4.11 8.89
N HIS A 44 1.08 3.00 8.19
CA HIS A 44 0.67 1.74 8.81
C HIS A 44 1.75 1.19 9.75
N GLU A 45 2.99 1.15 9.29
CA GLU A 45 4.15 0.72 10.10
C GLU A 45 4.34 1.66 11.30
N ARG A 46 4.21 2.98 11.08
CA ARG A 46 4.32 3.98 12.15
C ARG A 46 3.16 3.92 13.14
N ALA A 47 2.03 3.36 12.75
CA ALA A 47 0.91 3.06 13.64
C ALA A 47 1.13 1.79 14.46
N GLY A 48 2.06 0.91 14.04
CA GLY A 48 2.40 -0.33 14.70
C GLY A 48 2.02 -1.60 13.95
N SER A 49 1.47 -1.52 12.71
CA SER A 49 1.19 -2.69 11.89
C SER A 49 2.48 -3.43 11.54
N SER A 50 2.52 -4.74 11.78
CA SER A 50 3.72 -5.57 11.62
C SER A 50 3.83 -6.23 10.24
N LYS A 51 2.72 -6.43 9.54
CA LYS A 51 2.65 -7.08 8.22
C LYS A 51 1.99 -6.13 7.22
N VAL A 52 2.80 -5.43 6.43
CA VAL A 52 2.33 -4.45 5.45
C VAL A 52 2.87 -4.77 4.07
N ILE A 53 1.99 -5.04 3.11
CA ILE A 53 2.30 -5.26 1.70
C ILE A 53 2.04 -3.98 0.93
N HIS A 54 3.10 -3.36 0.39
CA HIS A 54 3.04 -2.14 -0.40
C HIS A 54 2.89 -2.46 -1.90
N LEU A 55 1.68 -2.48 -2.42
CA LEU A 55 1.41 -2.79 -3.84
C LEU A 55 2.06 -1.81 -4.81
N HIS A 56 2.10 -0.54 -4.44
CA HIS A 56 2.70 0.52 -5.26
C HIS A 56 4.07 1.00 -4.78
N GLY A 57 4.72 0.19 -3.91
CA GLY A 57 6.02 0.51 -3.35
C GLY A 57 5.95 1.41 -2.12
N ASN A 58 7.12 1.77 -1.60
CA ASN A 58 7.27 2.59 -0.41
C ASN A 58 8.20 3.77 -0.70
N ILE A 59 7.72 5.00 -0.53
CA ILE A 59 8.45 6.24 -0.85
C ILE A 59 9.65 6.48 0.06
N ARG A 60 9.74 5.78 1.20
CA ARG A 60 10.89 5.80 2.11
C ARG A 60 12.08 5.02 1.56
N LEU A 61 11.86 4.26 0.48
CA LEU A 61 12.87 3.44 -0.16
C LEU A 61 13.19 3.96 -1.57
N ALA A 62 14.39 3.69 -2.02
CA ALA A 62 14.83 3.86 -3.39
C ALA A 62 15.21 2.51 -3.99
N LYS A 63 15.19 2.41 -5.30
CA LYS A 63 15.65 1.26 -6.08
C LYS A 63 16.49 1.72 -7.26
N SER A 64 17.24 0.79 -7.85
CA SER A 64 17.99 1.01 -9.08
C SER A 64 17.09 1.55 -10.21
N SER A 65 17.60 2.45 -11.02
CA SER A 65 16.99 2.85 -12.31
C SER A 65 17.56 2.08 -13.51
N GLY A 66 18.40 1.09 -13.26
CA GLY A 66 19.02 0.25 -14.28
C GLY A 66 18.06 -0.74 -14.95
N PRO A 67 18.58 -1.63 -15.82
CA PRO A 67 17.76 -2.59 -16.57
C PRO A 67 16.93 -3.54 -15.70
N ASP A 68 17.37 -3.79 -14.48
CA ASP A 68 16.72 -4.65 -13.47
C ASP A 68 15.72 -3.90 -12.57
N ALA A 69 15.43 -2.64 -12.86
CA ALA A 69 14.64 -1.76 -12.01
C ALA A 69 13.24 -2.31 -11.63
N GLN A 70 12.66 -3.18 -12.44
CA GLN A 70 11.33 -3.76 -12.18
C GLN A 70 11.39 -5.10 -11.43
N SER A 71 12.48 -5.83 -11.57
CA SER A 71 12.67 -7.15 -10.94
C SER A 71 13.59 -7.14 -9.72
N THR A 72 14.20 -5.97 -9.41
CA THR A 72 15.11 -5.87 -8.26
C THR A 72 14.38 -6.05 -6.95
N THR A 73 15.00 -6.81 -6.06
CA THR A 73 14.63 -6.94 -4.64
C THR A 73 15.57 -6.15 -3.73
N GLU A 74 16.51 -5.39 -4.32
CA GLU A 74 17.45 -4.56 -3.58
C GLU A 74 16.91 -3.14 -3.44
N PHE A 75 16.61 -2.76 -2.20
CA PHE A 75 16.08 -1.45 -1.85
C PHE A 75 17.03 -0.70 -0.92
N TYR A 76 17.06 0.62 -1.04
CA TYR A 76 17.93 1.52 -0.32
C TYR A 76 17.10 2.49 0.52
N PRO A 77 17.23 2.52 1.84
CA PRO A 77 16.54 3.50 2.68
C PRO A 77 16.93 4.94 2.28
N ILE A 78 15.94 5.82 2.25
CA ILE A 78 16.15 7.24 2.01
C ILE A 78 16.11 7.97 3.35
N GLU A 79 17.24 8.52 3.76
CA GLU A 79 17.32 9.35 4.93
C GLU A 79 16.76 10.76 4.63
N GLY A 80 15.84 11.21 5.50
CA GLY A 80 15.19 12.50 5.28
C GLY A 80 14.26 12.53 4.06
N SER A 81 14.14 13.68 3.42
CA SER A 81 13.21 13.91 2.31
C SER A 81 13.86 13.87 0.92
N GLU A 82 15.18 13.97 0.85
CA GLU A 82 15.88 14.20 -0.41
C GLU A 82 16.52 12.92 -0.97
N LEU A 83 16.25 12.68 -2.24
CA LEU A 83 16.96 11.71 -3.07
C LEU A 83 17.49 12.47 -4.28
N ASP A 84 18.82 12.46 -4.50
CA ASP A 84 19.49 13.14 -5.62
C ASP A 84 20.06 12.09 -6.59
N LEU A 85 19.62 12.14 -7.84
CA LEU A 85 20.05 11.22 -8.91
C LEU A 85 21.54 11.35 -9.25
N ASN A 86 22.17 12.46 -8.88
CA ASN A 86 23.60 12.70 -9.15
C ASN A 86 24.51 12.28 -7.99
N GLN A 87 23.93 11.89 -6.87
CA GLN A 87 24.68 11.54 -5.65
C GLN A 87 24.36 10.14 -5.13
N HIS A 88 23.17 9.60 -5.45
CA HIS A 88 22.74 8.31 -4.93
C HIS A 88 22.70 7.27 -6.05
N PHE A 89 23.53 6.24 -5.92
CA PHE A 89 23.67 5.17 -6.90
C PHE A 89 23.49 3.80 -6.23
N CYS A 90 22.98 2.84 -7.00
CA CYS A 90 22.97 1.45 -6.58
C CYS A 90 24.37 0.83 -6.69
N LYS A 91 24.55 -0.39 -6.17
CA LYS A 91 25.83 -1.11 -6.24
C LYS A 91 26.35 -1.31 -7.66
N ALA A 92 25.48 -1.40 -8.65
CA ALA A 92 25.84 -1.52 -10.06
C ALA A 92 26.15 -0.17 -10.75
N GLY A 93 26.12 0.95 -10.00
CA GLY A 93 26.47 2.28 -10.51
C GLY A 93 25.33 3.00 -11.24
N TYR A 94 24.11 2.48 -11.22
CA TYR A 94 22.95 3.20 -11.79
C TYR A 94 22.36 4.17 -10.75
N PRO A 95 21.86 5.35 -11.18
CA PRO A 95 21.17 6.27 -10.29
C PRO A 95 20.01 5.59 -9.55
N LEU A 96 19.78 5.99 -8.31
CA LEU A 96 18.63 5.54 -7.56
C LEU A 96 17.38 6.34 -7.91
N ARG A 97 16.23 5.66 -8.01
CA ARG A 97 14.89 6.27 -8.13
C ARG A 97 14.04 5.90 -6.92
N PRO A 98 12.97 6.67 -6.60
CA PRO A 98 12.03 6.26 -5.56
C PRO A 98 11.46 4.86 -5.84
N HIS A 99 11.34 4.03 -4.81
CA HIS A 99 10.66 2.74 -4.91
C HIS A 99 9.15 2.96 -4.95
N VAL A 100 8.66 3.43 -6.10
CA VAL A 100 7.24 3.65 -6.40
C VAL A 100 6.94 3.01 -7.75
N VAL A 101 5.82 2.28 -7.82
CA VAL A 101 5.31 1.72 -9.08
C VAL A 101 4.62 2.84 -9.87
N TRP A 102 5.08 3.09 -11.08
CA TRP A 102 4.48 4.08 -11.96
C TRP A 102 3.44 3.45 -12.87
N PHE A 103 2.55 4.28 -13.42
CA PHE A 103 1.58 3.80 -14.41
C PHE A 103 2.30 3.13 -15.59
N GLY A 104 1.83 1.91 -15.94
CA GLY A 104 2.44 1.08 -16.97
C GLY A 104 3.56 0.15 -16.48
N GLU A 105 4.00 0.26 -15.23
CA GLU A 105 4.90 -0.72 -14.62
C GLU A 105 4.10 -1.88 -14.02
N ALA A 106 4.72 -3.06 -13.96
CA ALA A 106 4.17 -4.20 -13.22
C ALA A 106 4.06 -3.85 -11.71
N VAL A 107 3.12 -4.51 -11.03
CA VAL A 107 2.93 -4.44 -9.59
C VAL A 107 3.58 -5.67 -8.96
N PRO A 108 4.87 -5.62 -8.53
CA PRO A 108 5.61 -6.82 -8.13
C PRO A 108 5.00 -7.53 -6.92
N ALA A 109 4.42 -6.77 -5.99
CA ALA A 109 3.79 -7.31 -4.78
C ALA A 109 2.37 -7.85 -4.99
N TYR A 110 1.88 -7.92 -6.26
CA TYR A 110 0.51 -8.39 -6.53
C TYR A 110 0.33 -9.87 -6.21
N GLU A 111 1.29 -10.71 -6.61
CA GLU A 111 1.25 -12.15 -6.34
C GLU A 111 1.29 -12.44 -4.83
N GLU A 112 2.14 -11.74 -4.07
CA GLU A 112 2.18 -11.84 -2.61
C GLU A 112 0.85 -11.45 -1.97
N ALA A 113 0.21 -10.38 -2.47
CA ALA A 113 -1.11 -9.97 -2.00
C ALA A 113 -2.19 -11.01 -2.36
N GLN A 114 -2.16 -11.59 -3.56
CA GLN A 114 -3.06 -12.68 -3.95
C GLN A 114 -2.94 -13.89 -3.03
N GLU A 115 -1.73 -14.34 -2.77
CA GLU A 115 -1.48 -15.47 -1.85
C GLU A 115 -2.01 -15.15 -0.45
N CYS A 116 -1.75 -13.94 0.04
CA CYS A 116 -2.18 -13.50 1.35
C CYS A 116 -3.71 -13.55 1.54
N ILE A 117 -4.50 -13.18 0.53
CA ILE A 117 -5.96 -13.14 0.65
C ILE A 117 -6.63 -14.51 0.52
N GLN A 118 -5.94 -15.54 0.02
CA GLN A 118 -6.54 -16.89 -0.17
C GLN A 118 -6.94 -17.56 1.15
N ASP A 119 -6.30 -17.19 2.25
CA ASP A 119 -6.56 -17.75 3.58
C ASP A 119 -7.34 -16.79 4.47
N ALA A 120 -7.89 -15.69 3.91
CA ALA A 120 -8.58 -14.68 4.69
C ALA A 120 -9.95 -15.16 5.17
N ASP A 121 -10.21 -15.05 6.46
CA ASP A 121 -11.56 -15.21 7.07
C ASP A 121 -12.35 -13.91 6.98
N ILE A 122 -11.68 -12.76 7.10
CA ILE A 122 -12.27 -11.42 7.05
C ILE A 122 -11.46 -10.56 6.08
N PHE A 123 -12.13 -9.91 5.15
CA PHE A 123 -11.53 -8.99 4.18
C PHE A 123 -12.17 -7.62 4.28
N VAL A 124 -11.37 -6.59 4.56
CA VAL A 124 -11.87 -5.23 4.72
C VAL A 124 -11.22 -4.29 3.72
N VAL A 125 -12.03 -3.67 2.87
CA VAL A 125 -11.60 -2.66 1.92
C VAL A 125 -11.89 -1.27 2.48
N ILE A 126 -10.89 -0.39 2.56
CA ILE A 126 -11.02 0.91 3.20
C ILE A 126 -10.48 2.02 2.30
N GLY A 127 -11.30 3.05 2.02
CA GLY A 127 -10.88 4.32 1.43
C GLY A 127 -10.29 4.23 0.02
N THR A 128 -10.74 3.29 -0.79
CA THR A 128 -10.33 3.17 -2.20
C THR A 128 -11.52 3.18 -3.14
N SER A 129 -11.38 3.86 -4.28
CA SER A 129 -12.42 3.88 -5.31
C SER A 129 -12.50 2.59 -6.14
N LEU A 130 -11.58 1.64 -5.94
CA LEU A 130 -11.48 0.39 -6.70
C LEU A 130 -11.38 0.59 -8.23
N GLN A 131 -10.71 1.67 -8.67
CA GLN A 131 -10.58 2.00 -10.10
C GLN A 131 -9.18 1.72 -10.66
N VAL A 132 -8.21 1.41 -9.81
CA VAL A 132 -6.82 1.17 -10.22
C VAL A 132 -6.58 -0.32 -10.37
N TYR A 133 -6.45 -0.78 -11.62
CA TYR A 133 -6.11 -2.17 -11.92
C TYR A 133 -4.59 -2.37 -12.02
N PRO A 134 -4.07 -3.60 -11.72
CA PRO A 134 -4.80 -4.83 -11.41
C PRO A 134 -5.36 -4.91 -9.98
N VAL A 135 -4.95 -4.03 -9.07
CA VAL A 135 -5.25 -4.11 -7.63
C VAL A 135 -6.74 -4.14 -7.31
N ALA A 136 -7.55 -3.39 -8.06
CA ALA A 136 -9.01 -3.43 -7.91
C ALA A 136 -9.61 -4.82 -8.14
N GLY A 137 -8.91 -5.71 -8.84
CA GLY A 137 -9.32 -7.09 -9.11
C GLY A 137 -9.28 -8.00 -7.87
N LEU A 138 -8.46 -7.68 -6.87
CA LEU A 138 -8.29 -8.51 -5.66
C LEU A 138 -9.61 -8.78 -4.93
N ILE A 139 -10.59 -7.89 -4.99
CA ILE A 139 -11.92 -8.08 -4.39
C ILE A 139 -12.70 -9.26 -4.97
N HIS A 140 -12.32 -9.77 -6.13
CA HIS A 140 -12.95 -10.91 -6.78
C HIS A 140 -12.22 -12.24 -6.50
N GLU A 141 -11.10 -12.18 -5.80
CA GLU A 141 -10.21 -13.31 -5.55
C GLU A 141 -10.30 -13.85 -4.11
N ILE A 142 -11.11 -13.20 -3.26
CA ILE A 142 -11.30 -13.61 -1.86
C ILE A 142 -12.06 -14.95 -1.78
N PRO A 143 -11.77 -15.79 -0.78
CA PRO A 143 -12.46 -17.06 -0.59
C PRO A 143 -13.98 -16.89 -0.40
N ALA A 144 -14.76 -17.87 -0.82
CA ALA A 144 -16.22 -17.82 -0.70
C ALA A 144 -16.74 -17.80 0.75
N HIS A 145 -15.93 -18.25 1.72
CA HIS A 145 -16.27 -18.23 3.15
C HIS A 145 -15.88 -16.90 3.82
N CYS A 146 -15.10 -16.05 3.14
CA CYS A 146 -14.57 -14.83 3.70
C CYS A 146 -15.68 -13.80 3.92
N GLU A 147 -15.77 -13.23 5.11
CA GLU A 147 -16.62 -12.08 5.39
C GLU A 147 -15.99 -10.81 4.79
N ALA A 148 -16.73 -10.11 3.93
CA ALA A 148 -16.18 -8.98 3.17
C ALA A 148 -16.88 -7.65 3.53
N TYR A 149 -16.08 -6.64 3.85
CA TYR A 149 -16.54 -5.30 4.22
C TYR A 149 -15.93 -4.25 3.30
N TYR A 150 -16.69 -3.20 3.03
CA TYR A 150 -16.24 -2.03 2.28
C TYR A 150 -16.59 -0.74 3.04
N ILE A 151 -15.58 -0.03 3.50
CA ILE A 151 -15.69 1.19 4.29
C ILE A 151 -15.25 2.39 3.45
N ASP A 152 -16.17 3.23 3.04
CA ASP A 152 -15.91 4.45 2.28
C ASP A 152 -17.12 5.40 2.39
N PRO A 153 -16.93 6.73 2.50
CA PRO A 153 -18.04 7.68 2.51
C PRO A 153 -18.96 7.59 1.29
N LYS A 154 -18.50 7.00 0.20
CA LYS A 154 -19.25 6.79 -1.06
C LYS A 154 -19.54 5.31 -1.33
N ALA A 155 -19.60 4.46 -0.30
CA ALA A 155 -19.75 3.02 -0.44
C ALA A 155 -21.00 2.62 -1.26
N GLU A 156 -22.09 3.34 -1.13
CA GLU A 156 -23.34 3.07 -1.86
C GLU A 156 -23.20 3.23 -3.39
N ALA A 157 -22.29 4.10 -3.84
CA ALA A 157 -22.05 4.32 -5.26
C ALA A 157 -21.16 3.24 -5.91
N GLN A 158 -20.59 2.31 -5.12
CA GLN A 158 -19.67 1.30 -5.64
C GLN A 158 -20.41 0.02 -6.06
N HIS A 159 -20.01 -0.50 -7.22
CA HIS A 159 -20.45 -1.81 -7.70
C HIS A 159 -19.51 -2.89 -7.13
N LEU A 160 -19.96 -3.58 -6.09
CA LEU A 160 -19.22 -4.62 -5.39
C LEU A 160 -19.92 -5.97 -5.55
N PRO A 161 -19.19 -7.09 -5.40
CA PRO A 161 -19.82 -8.41 -5.25
C PRO A 161 -20.88 -8.40 -4.14
N ALA A 162 -21.96 -9.16 -4.32
CA ALA A 162 -23.16 -9.10 -3.46
C ALA A 162 -22.91 -9.47 -1.98
N HIS A 163 -21.82 -10.17 -1.71
CA HIS A 163 -21.44 -10.59 -0.35
C HIS A 163 -20.69 -9.51 0.45
N PHE A 164 -20.41 -8.33 -0.16
CA PHE A 164 -19.79 -7.24 0.57
C PHE A 164 -20.79 -6.47 1.42
N HIS A 165 -20.46 -6.27 2.69
CA HIS A 165 -21.16 -5.37 3.59
C HIS A 165 -20.62 -3.95 3.41
N LYS A 166 -21.48 -3.02 2.98
CA LYS A 166 -21.12 -1.62 2.77
C LYS A 166 -21.31 -0.80 4.04
N ILE A 167 -20.28 -0.05 4.42
CA ILE A 167 -20.28 0.89 5.55
C ILE A 167 -19.99 2.28 4.98
N THR A 168 -21.03 3.13 4.90
CA THR A 168 -20.95 4.48 4.32
C THR A 168 -20.45 5.46 5.38
N GLN A 169 -19.18 5.33 5.76
CA GLN A 169 -18.50 6.15 6.75
C GLN A 169 -17.05 6.42 6.34
N SER A 170 -16.40 7.38 7.02
CA SER A 170 -14.95 7.55 6.89
C SER A 170 -14.20 6.36 7.48
N ALA A 171 -12.93 6.19 7.13
CA ALA A 171 -12.11 5.12 7.69
C ALA A 171 -12.02 5.19 9.23
N THR A 172 -12.07 6.39 9.81
CA THR A 172 -11.96 6.59 11.27
C THR A 172 -13.25 6.33 12.02
N ASP A 173 -14.40 6.41 11.35
CA ASP A 173 -15.72 6.24 11.97
C ASP A 173 -16.31 4.86 11.67
N GLY A 174 -15.87 4.22 10.58
CA GLY A 174 -16.38 2.94 10.11
C GLY A 174 -15.61 1.72 10.62
N MET A 175 -14.43 1.95 11.22
CA MET A 175 -13.59 0.90 11.81
C MET A 175 -13.97 0.55 13.24
#